data_b8d296bf4cfd592eebb0d75509cb7380
#
_entry.id   b8d296bf4cfd592eebb0d75509cb7380
#
_cell.length_a   1.000
_cell.length_b   1.000
_cell.length_c   1.000
_cell.angle_alpha   90.00
_cell.angle_beta   90.00
_cell.angle_gamma   90.00
#
_symmetry.space_group_name_H-M   'P 1'
#
loop_
_entity.id
_entity.type
_entity.pdbx_description
1 polymer ?
#
loop_
_entity_poly.entity_id
_entity_poly.type
_entity_poly.pdbx_seq_one_letter_code
_entity_poly.pdbx_strand_id
1 'polypeptide(L)'
;MVPTREVLERLEQHPKLLQRAFRGSVKAEGILEKMRDSNLLALNHALSLAARSGALVSGGKRVREAVSDSKCLGLVFASDASSRLKQDLLSRGGEVFSLELALDRASLGAQIGKGPRAAMAVMASKPGRHLIRELQRHHALR
;
A
#
# COMPACT_ATOMS: atom_id res chain seq x y z
N MET A 1 4.02 11.62 -13.54
CA MET A 1 3.28 10.36 -13.80
C MET A 1 3.97 9.22 -13.10
N VAL A 2 3.22 8.38 -12.42
CA VAL A 2 3.77 7.19 -11.76
C VAL A 2 3.77 6.04 -12.77
N PRO A 3 4.94 5.38 -13.01
CA PRO A 3 4.95 4.22 -13.89
C PRO A 3 4.13 3.07 -13.32
N THR A 4 3.40 2.38 -14.16
CA THR A 4 2.66 1.19 -13.75
C THR A 4 3.59 -0.02 -13.78
N ARG A 5 3.25 -1.06 -13.01
CA ARG A 5 3.98 -2.32 -13.03
C ARG A 5 4.05 -2.91 -14.43
N GLU A 6 2.95 -2.86 -15.17
CA GLU A 6 2.87 -3.37 -16.53
C GLU A 6 3.91 -2.71 -17.46
N VAL A 7 4.04 -1.38 -17.39
CA VAL A 7 5.02 -0.64 -18.19
C VAL A 7 6.45 -1.04 -17.81
N LEU A 8 6.75 -1.14 -16.53
CA LEU A 8 8.07 -1.51 -16.05
C LEU A 8 8.44 -2.95 -16.42
N GLU A 9 7.51 -3.88 -16.30
CA GLU A 9 7.73 -5.28 -16.70
C GLU A 9 7.95 -5.40 -18.21
N ARG A 10 7.24 -4.61 -19.01
CA ARG A 10 7.42 -4.57 -20.45
C ARG A 10 8.83 -4.09 -20.81
N LEU A 11 9.36 -3.08 -20.12
CA LEU A 11 10.72 -2.62 -20.30
C LEU A 11 11.75 -3.70 -19.93
N GLU A 12 11.50 -4.44 -18.85
CA GLU A 12 12.37 -5.56 -18.46
C GLU A 12 12.40 -6.68 -19.52
N GLN A 13 11.31 -6.92 -20.22
CA GLN A 13 11.21 -7.92 -21.29
C GLN A 13 11.90 -7.48 -22.59
N HIS A 14 12.26 -6.20 -22.72
CA HIS A 14 12.89 -5.65 -23.90
C HIS A 14 14.24 -4.97 -23.59
N PRO A 15 15.27 -5.76 -23.22
CA PRO A 15 16.56 -5.20 -22.80
C PRO A 15 17.25 -4.31 -23.82
N LYS A 16 17.03 -4.57 -25.12
CA LYS A 16 17.60 -3.73 -26.18
C LYS A 16 17.08 -2.30 -26.15
N LEU A 17 15.80 -2.11 -25.81
CA LEU A 17 15.20 -0.79 -25.66
C LEU A 17 15.82 -0.05 -24.46
N LEU A 18 16.04 -0.76 -23.36
CA LEU A 18 16.69 -0.19 -22.19
C LEU A 18 18.13 0.18 -22.47
N GLN A 19 18.88 -0.64 -23.19
CA GLN A 19 20.25 -0.34 -23.58
C GLN A 19 20.34 0.94 -24.41
N ARG A 20 19.41 1.16 -25.33
CA ARG A 20 19.31 2.41 -26.10
C ARG A 20 19.02 3.60 -25.20
N ALA A 21 18.05 3.45 -24.28
CA ALA A 21 17.62 4.53 -23.42
C ALA A 21 18.69 4.93 -22.41
N PHE A 22 19.45 3.98 -21.88
CA PHE A 22 20.40 4.19 -20.80
C PHE A 22 21.87 3.96 -21.16
N ARG A 23 22.17 3.78 -22.42
CA ARG A 23 23.54 3.60 -22.99
C ARG A 23 24.35 2.50 -22.30
N GLY A 24 23.85 1.31 -22.33
CA GLY A 24 24.61 0.16 -21.86
C GLY A 24 23.91 -0.59 -20.77
N SER A 25 24.59 -1.06 -19.84
CA SER A 25 24.27 -2.18 -19.00
C SER A 25 23.26 -1.95 -17.86
N VAL A 26 22.36 -1.00 -17.94
CA VAL A 26 21.33 -0.88 -16.88
C VAL A 26 20.37 -2.05 -17.05
N LYS A 27 20.39 -2.94 -16.08
CA LYS A 27 19.45 -4.06 -16.04
C LYS A 27 18.07 -3.54 -15.69
N ALA A 28 17.06 -3.89 -16.48
CA ALA A 28 15.67 -3.54 -16.25
C ALA A 28 15.19 -3.98 -14.86
N GLU A 29 15.62 -5.17 -14.43
CA GLU A 29 15.37 -5.69 -13.10
C GLU A 29 15.89 -4.77 -12.00
N GLY A 30 17.08 -4.20 -12.16
CA GLY A 30 17.65 -3.27 -11.19
C GLY A 30 16.86 -1.98 -11.08
N ILE A 31 16.31 -1.48 -12.19
CA ILE A 31 15.46 -0.28 -12.18
C ILE A 31 14.16 -0.54 -11.41
N LEU A 32 13.49 -1.64 -11.71
CA LEU A 32 12.24 -2.02 -11.06
C LEU A 32 12.45 -2.24 -9.56
N GLU A 33 13.53 -2.92 -9.20
CA GLU A 33 13.91 -3.16 -7.81
C GLU A 33 14.14 -1.86 -7.04
N LYS A 34 14.90 -0.93 -7.61
CA LYS A 34 15.12 0.39 -7.00
C LYS A 34 13.83 1.16 -6.81
N MET A 35 12.91 1.09 -7.76
CA MET A 35 11.61 1.74 -7.65
C MET A 35 10.75 1.12 -6.55
N ARG A 36 10.80 -0.21 -6.41
CA ARG A 36 10.12 -0.91 -5.31
C ARG A 36 10.68 -0.52 -3.95
N ASP A 37 12.00 -0.47 -3.81
CA ASP A 37 12.67 -0.08 -2.57
C ASP A 37 12.33 1.35 -2.18
N SER A 38 12.40 2.27 -3.12
CA SER A 38 12.06 3.67 -2.91
C SER A 38 10.59 3.84 -2.51
N ASN A 39 9.69 3.12 -3.17
CA ASN A 39 8.28 3.13 -2.82
C ASN A 39 8.03 2.56 -1.43
N LEU A 40 8.74 1.49 -1.05
CA LEU A 40 8.57 0.87 0.26
C LEU A 40 8.96 1.85 1.38
N LEU A 41 10.05 2.60 1.21
CA LEU A 41 10.44 3.64 2.16
C LEU A 41 9.38 4.74 2.25
N ALA A 42 8.90 5.22 1.13
CA ALA A 42 7.84 6.24 1.06
C ALA A 42 6.55 5.74 1.69
N LEU A 43 6.19 4.48 1.46
CA LEU A 43 5.00 3.86 2.03
C LEU A 43 5.10 3.78 3.56
N ASN A 44 6.24 3.32 4.08
CA ASN A 44 6.47 3.23 5.52
C ASN A 44 6.39 4.60 6.19
N HIS A 45 6.96 5.61 5.55
CA HIS A 45 6.89 6.99 6.03
C HIS A 45 5.45 7.51 6.03
N ALA A 46 4.70 7.24 4.96
CA ALA A 46 3.30 7.65 4.83
C ALA A 46 2.41 6.97 5.88
N LEU A 47 2.65 5.68 6.17
CA LEU A 47 1.95 4.94 7.23
C LEU A 47 2.17 5.59 8.59
N SER A 48 3.42 5.88 8.93
CA SER A 48 3.77 6.51 10.20
C SER A 48 3.15 7.90 10.33
N LEU A 49 3.19 8.68 9.27
CA LEU A 49 2.62 10.02 9.26
C LEU A 49 1.09 9.99 9.42
N ALA A 50 0.43 9.10 8.69
CA ALA A 50 -1.02 8.92 8.79
C ALA A 50 -1.45 8.47 10.20
N ALA A 51 -0.68 7.56 10.80
CA ALA A 51 -0.94 7.10 12.17
C ALA A 51 -0.83 8.24 13.17
N ARG A 52 0.22 9.06 13.08
CA ARG A 52 0.42 10.19 13.99
C ARG A 52 -0.60 11.29 13.84
N SER A 53 -1.13 11.48 12.64
CA SER A 53 -2.14 12.50 12.36
C SER A 53 -3.57 12.05 12.66
N GLY A 54 -3.78 10.78 13.05
CA GLY A 54 -5.12 10.24 13.29
C GLY A 54 -5.86 9.81 12.03
N ALA A 55 -5.20 9.77 10.88
CA ALA A 55 -5.79 9.34 9.61
C ALA A 55 -5.96 7.82 9.50
N LEU A 56 -5.30 7.05 10.36
CA LEU A 56 -5.45 5.59 10.40
C LEU A 56 -6.30 5.19 11.61
N VAL A 57 -7.32 4.39 11.33
CA VAL A 57 -8.16 3.77 12.35
C VAL A 57 -7.81 2.29 12.41
N SER A 58 -7.46 1.79 13.59
CA SER A 58 -7.13 0.37 13.80
C SER A 58 -7.88 -0.17 15.01
N GLY A 59 -8.01 -1.49 15.07
CA GLY A 59 -8.80 -2.18 16.11
C GLY A 59 -10.16 -2.59 15.55
N GLY A 60 -10.58 -3.84 15.84
CA GLY A 60 -11.68 -4.49 15.14
C GLY A 60 -12.98 -3.67 15.05
N LYS A 61 -13.50 -3.18 16.16
CA LYS A 61 -14.75 -2.43 16.18
C LYS A 61 -14.61 -1.07 15.47
N ARG A 62 -13.52 -0.37 15.73
CA ARG A 62 -13.27 0.96 15.12
C ARG A 62 -13.16 0.87 13.61
N VAL A 63 -12.47 -0.15 13.11
CA VAL A 63 -12.32 -0.36 11.66
C VAL A 63 -13.67 -0.67 11.02
N ARG A 64 -14.50 -1.48 11.66
CA ARG A 64 -15.84 -1.79 11.15
C ARG A 64 -16.71 -0.54 11.04
N GLU A 65 -16.66 0.32 12.05
CA GLU A 65 -17.40 1.60 12.02
C GLU A 65 -16.82 2.54 10.96
N ALA A 66 -15.50 2.63 10.86
CA ALA A 66 -14.82 3.51 9.93
C ALA A 66 -15.07 3.13 8.47
N VAL A 67 -15.08 1.84 8.15
CA VAL A 67 -15.26 1.39 6.77
C VAL A 67 -16.64 1.71 6.21
N SER A 68 -17.62 1.85 7.07
CA SER A 68 -18.98 2.25 6.69
C SER A 68 -19.15 3.77 6.56
N ASP A 69 -18.15 4.54 6.97
CA ASP A 69 -18.15 6.00 6.86
C ASP A 69 -17.78 6.41 5.44
N SER A 70 -18.50 7.39 4.90
CA SER A 70 -18.21 7.94 3.58
C SER A 70 -16.82 8.56 3.46
N LYS A 71 -16.19 8.87 4.58
CA LYS A 71 -14.84 9.42 4.64
C LYS A 71 -13.72 8.36 4.60
N CYS A 72 -14.08 7.08 4.59
CA CYS A 72 -13.10 6.01 4.44
C CYS A 72 -12.60 5.95 2.99
N LEU A 73 -11.29 6.13 2.82
CA LEU A 73 -10.65 6.09 1.50
C LEU A 73 -10.22 4.67 1.12
N GLY A 74 -9.91 3.84 2.09
CA GLY A 74 -9.42 2.50 1.80
C GLY A 74 -9.14 1.68 3.04
N LEU A 75 -8.79 0.42 2.78
CA LEU A 75 -8.46 -0.58 3.80
C LEU A 75 -7.07 -1.15 3.53
N VAL A 76 -6.31 -1.37 4.59
CA VAL A 76 -5.02 -2.04 4.55
C VAL A 76 -5.11 -3.29 5.40
N PHE A 77 -4.71 -4.43 4.83
CA PHE A 77 -4.71 -5.72 5.51
C PHE A 77 -3.29 -6.23 5.72
N ALA A 78 -3.08 -6.90 6.85
CA ALA A 78 -1.87 -7.68 7.08
C ALA A 78 -1.89 -8.96 6.22
N SER A 79 -0.71 -9.49 5.92
CA SER A 79 -0.60 -10.72 5.10
C SER A 79 -1.25 -11.94 5.73
N ASP A 80 -1.33 -11.98 7.05
CA ASP A 80 -1.94 -13.06 7.84
C ASP A 80 -3.35 -12.71 8.36
N ALA A 81 -3.98 -11.67 7.81
CA ALA A 81 -5.36 -11.35 8.14
C ALA A 81 -6.29 -12.48 7.66
N SER A 82 -7.28 -12.85 8.49
CA SER A 82 -8.18 -13.93 8.14
C SER A 82 -9.07 -13.57 6.94
N SER A 83 -9.43 -14.57 6.14
CA SER A 83 -10.35 -14.38 5.02
C SER A 83 -11.71 -13.86 5.48
N ARG A 84 -12.16 -14.33 6.64
CA ARG A 84 -13.44 -13.89 7.23
C ARG A 84 -13.43 -12.41 7.56
N LEU A 85 -12.32 -11.92 8.15
CA LEU A 85 -12.17 -10.49 8.46
C LEU A 85 -12.18 -9.65 7.18
N LYS A 86 -11.41 -10.08 6.18
CA LYS A 86 -11.35 -9.38 4.88
C LYS A 86 -12.73 -9.30 4.23
N GLN A 87 -13.45 -10.40 4.18
CA GLN A 87 -14.79 -10.46 3.59
C GLN A 87 -15.78 -9.56 4.34
N ASP A 88 -15.75 -9.60 5.68
CA ASP A 88 -16.61 -8.77 6.51
C ASP A 88 -16.38 -7.29 6.23
N LEU A 89 -15.13 -6.84 6.26
CA LEU A 89 -14.78 -5.44 6.03
C LEU A 89 -15.07 -4.98 4.60
N LEU A 90 -14.76 -5.81 3.62
CA LEU A 90 -15.00 -5.49 2.21
C LEU A 90 -16.50 -5.39 1.91
N SER A 91 -17.31 -6.25 2.51
CA SER A 91 -18.76 -6.19 2.33
C SER A 91 -19.39 -4.93 2.93
N ARG A 92 -18.80 -4.41 4.02
CA ARG A 92 -19.25 -3.16 4.65
C ARG A 92 -18.80 -1.93 3.89
N GLY A 93 -17.61 -1.98 3.28
CA GLY A 93 -16.97 -0.84 2.63
C GLY A 93 -17.42 -0.60 1.19
N GLY A 94 -18.06 -1.56 0.55
CA GLY A 94 -18.45 -1.43 -0.85
C GLY A 94 -17.25 -1.33 -1.78
N GLU A 95 -17.12 -0.21 -2.49
CA GLU A 95 -16.08 -0.01 -3.51
C GLU A 95 -14.81 0.68 -3.00
N VAL A 96 -14.55 0.67 -1.71
CA VAL A 96 -13.31 1.29 -1.20
C VAL A 96 -12.08 0.53 -1.69
N PHE A 97 -10.99 1.27 -1.90
CA PHE A 97 -9.70 0.69 -2.25
C PHE A 97 -9.23 -0.22 -1.11
N SER A 98 -8.70 -1.38 -1.44
CA SER A 98 -8.14 -2.28 -0.44
C SER A 98 -6.84 -2.90 -0.93
N LEU A 99 -5.91 -3.12 -0.02
CA LEU A 99 -4.61 -3.71 -0.33
C LEU A 99 -4.11 -4.53 0.85
N GLU A 100 -3.63 -5.74 0.55
CA GLU A 100 -2.92 -6.57 1.50
C GLU A 100 -1.42 -6.29 1.36
N LEU A 101 -0.78 -5.91 2.46
CA LEU A 101 0.66 -5.68 2.48
C LEU A 101 1.40 -6.98 2.85
N ALA A 102 2.67 -7.07 2.46
CA ALA A 102 3.54 -8.19 2.81
C ALA A 102 4.09 -8.07 4.24
N LEU A 103 3.28 -7.55 5.15
CA LEU A 103 3.59 -7.43 6.58
C LEU A 103 2.55 -8.22 7.37
N ASP A 104 3.00 -9.03 8.32
CA ASP A 104 2.09 -9.73 9.22
C ASP A 104 1.46 -8.75 10.23
N ARG A 105 0.55 -9.26 11.04
CA ARG A 105 -0.14 -8.42 12.03
C ARG A 105 0.82 -7.71 12.99
N ALA A 106 1.83 -8.42 13.45
CA ALA A 106 2.82 -7.87 14.37
C ALA A 106 3.63 -6.75 13.74
N SER A 107 4.11 -6.99 12.51
CA SER A 107 4.91 -6.02 11.76
C SER A 107 4.09 -4.81 11.34
N LEU A 108 2.84 -5.02 10.91
CA LEU A 108 1.95 -3.94 10.52
C LEU A 108 1.62 -3.03 11.73
N GLY A 109 1.33 -3.62 12.88
CA GLY A 109 1.11 -2.87 14.10
C GLY A 109 2.34 -2.11 14.56
N ALA A 110 3.51 -2.75 14.50
CA ALA A 110 4.78 -2.11 14.85
C ALA A 110 5.09 -0.90 13.99
N GLN A 111 4.74 -0.95 12.70
CA GLN A 111 4.96 0.15 11.76
C GLN A 111 4.24 1.43 12.19
N ILE A 112 3.12 1.32 12.88
CA ILE A 112 2.35 2.45 13.39
C ILE A 112 2.51 2.65 14.90
N GLY A 113 3.48 1.97 15.53
CA GLY A 113 3.77 2.09 16.97
C GLY A 113 2.73 1.46 17.87
N LYS A 114 2.07 0.39 17.42
CA LYS A 114 1.01 -0.30 18.18
C LYS A 114 1.25 -1.81 18.21
N GLY A 115 0.46 -2.52 19.02
CA GLY A 115 0.45 -3.97 19.01
C GLY A 115 -0.09 -4.54 17.69
N PRO A 116 -0.22 -5.88 17.57
CA PRO A 116 -0.64 -6.51 16.31
C PRO A 116 -1.94 -5.94 15.76
N ARG A 117 -1.97 -5.69 14.45
CA ARG A 117 -3.12 -5.15 13.73
C ARG A 117 -3.34 -5.93 12.44
N ALA A 118 -4.50 -6.53 12.29
CA ALA A 118 -4.85 -7.29 11.09
C ALA A 118 -5.38 -6.40 9.96
N ALA A 119 -6.04 -5.30 10.30
CA ALA A 119 -6.63 -4.38 9.34
C ALA A 119 -6.61 -2.95 9.87
N MET A 120 -6.56 -2.01 8.94
CA MET A 120 -6.64 -0.58 9.24
C MET A 120 -7.49 0.11 8.18
N ALA A 121 -8.24 1.14 8.59
CA ALA A 121 -8.97 2.00 7.67
C ALA A 121 -8.22 3.32 7.50
N VAL A 122 -8.12 3.79 6.27
CA VAL A 122 -7.50 5.07 5.92
C VAL A 122 -8.60 6.09 5.72
N MET A 123 -8.59 7.14 6.52
CA MET A 123 -9.64 8.16 6.51
C MET A 123 -9.26 9.37 5.65
N ALA A 124 -10.28 10.06 5.12
CA ALA A 124 -10.10 11.23 4.27
C ALA A 124 -9.42 12.36 5.04
N SER A 125 -8.21 12.69 4.62
CA SER A 125 -7.41 13.79 5.14
C SER A 125 -6.22 13.96 4.20
N LYS A 126 -5.43 15.00 4.38
CA LYS A 126 -4.23 15.19 3.56
C LYS A 126 -3.23 14.02 3.74
N PRO A 127 -2.87 13.59 4.98
CA PRO A 127 -2.03 12.40 5.15
C PRO A 127 -2.69 11.11 4.69
N GLY A 128 -4.00 10.96 4.84
CA GLY A 128 -4.74 9.79 4.38
C GLY A 128 -4.71 9.66 2.86
N ARG A 129 -4.94 10.75 2.14
CA ARG A 129 -4.87 10.76 0.69
C ARG A 129 -3.46 10.49 0.18
N HIS A 130 -2.45 11.02 0.86
CA HIS A 130 -1.05 10.72 0.54
C HIS A 130 -0.73 9.24 0.71
N LEU A 131 -1.19 8.64 1.80
CA LEU A 131 -1.03 7.21 2.05
C LEU A 131 -1.69 6.37 0.95
N ILE A 132 -2.91 6.70 0.55
CA ILE A 132 -3.61 5.98 -0.53
C ILE A 132 -2.80 6.03 -1.83
N ARG A 133 -2.23 7.17 -2.17
CA ARG A 133 -1.38 7.29 -3.37
C ARG A 133 -0.15 6.38 -3.30
N GLU A 134 0.48 6.32 -2.14
CA GLU A 134 1.64 5.43 -1.95
C GLU A 134 1.24 3.95 -2.00
N LEU A 135 0.08 3.59 -1.46
CA LEU A 135 -0.46 2.24 -1.54
C LEU A 135 -0.78 1.84 -2.99
N GLN A 136 -1.36 2.74 -3.75
CA GLN A 136 -1.64 2.51 -5.18
C GLN A 136 -0.35 2.33 -5.97
N ARG A 137 0.66 3.13 -5.70
CA ARG A 137 1.98 2.99 -6.30
C ARG A 137 2.62 1.65 -5.94
N HIS A 138 2.55 1.27 -4.68
CA HIS A 138 3.06 -0.03 -4.20
C HIS A 138 2.37 -1.19 -4.91
N HIS A 139 1.05 -1.13 -5.04
CA HIS A 139 0.28 -2.15 -5.76
C HIS A 139 0.71 -2.25 -7.23
N ALA A 140 0.93 -1.11 -7.89
CA ALA A 140 1.35 -1.07 -9.29
C ALA A 140 2.76 -1.65 -9.48
N LEU A 141 3.63 -1.58 -8.47
CA LEU A 141 5.01 -2.05 -8.55
C LEU A 141 5.21 -3.50 -8.07
N ARG A 142 4.17 -4.15 -7.56
CA ARG A 142 4.24 -5.55 -7.06
C ARG A 142 4.47 -6.60 -8.15
#